data_317f5a33c9a3ec68b7c98ac22aa40e7a
#
_entry.id   317f5a33c9a3ec68b7c98ac22aa40e7a
#
_cell.length_a   1.000
_cell.length_b   1.000
_cell.length_c   1.000
_cell.angle_alpha   90.00
_cell.angle_beta   90.00
_cell.angle_gamma   90.00
#
_symmetry.space_group_name_H-M   'P 1'
#
loop_
_entity.id
_entity.type
_entity.pdbx_description
1 polymer ?
#
loop_
_entity_poly.entity_id
_entity_poly.type
_entity_poly.pdbx_seq_one_letter_code
_entity_poly.pdbx_strand_id
1 'polypeptide(L)'
;MVRDATAEDAEAIARVHATSWRETYAGLLPEPVIANVAYERTLPRWRERLPATRPQAILVWDQPVAGFAYCGPERDGDTPHRGEVYAIYLLAAGQGSGGGRRLMAESARRLAASGLTSMLVWVLAANHRARGFYEHLGGVYLRERPLGWPGTDALEVAYGWADTTALRSGAAG
;
A
#
# COMPACT_ATOMS: atom_id res chain seq x y z
N MET A 1 -6.92 3.01 15.21
CA MET A 1 -6.44 1.60 15.42
C MET A 1 -6.37 0.90 14.07
N VAL A 2 -5.45 -0.08 13.85
CA VAL A 2 -5.46 -0.90 12.62
C VAL A 2 -6.22 -2.19 12.89
N ARG A 3 -7.07 -2.60 11.95
CA ARG A 3 -7.84 -3.87 11.98
C ARG A 3 -7.98 -4.46 10.58
N ASP A 4 -8.37 -5.72 10.52
CA ASP A 4 -8.78 -6.34 9.26
C ASP A 4 -10.01 -5.62 8.68
N ALA A 5 -10.03 -5.44 7.37
CA ALA A 5 -11.18 -4.92 6.67
C ALA A 5 -12.27 -5.99 6.52
N THR A 6 -13.51 -5.57 6.64
CA THR A 6 -14.71 -6.36 6.40
C THR A 6 -15.38 -5.97 5.08
N ALA A 7 -16.37 -6.71 4.63
CA ALA A 7 -17.14 -6.37 3.44
C ALA A 7 -17.80 -4.97 3.53
N GLU A 8 -18.14 -4.53 4.74
CA GLU A 8 -18.75 -3.23 5.01
C GLU A 8 -17.79 -2.06 4.78
N ASP A 9 -16.47 -2.31 4.80
CA ASP A 9 -15.45 -1.27 4.58
C ASP A 9 -15.23 -0.94 3.10
N ALA A 10 -15.82 -1.68 2.17
CA ALA A 10 -15.57 -1.54 0.73
C ALA A 10 -15.76 -0.10 0.22
N GLU A 11 -16.83 0.57 0.64
CA GLU A 11 -17.12 1.94 0.23
C GLU A 11 -16.13 2.95 0.82
N ALA A 12 -15.77 2.77 2.08
CA ALA A 12 -14.78 3.63 2.75
C ALA A 12 -13.40 3.47 2.12
N ILE A 13 -12.97 2.23 1.85
CA ILE A 13 -11.69 1.94 1.17
C ILE A 13 -11.70 2.51 -0.25
N ALA A 14 -12.76 2.33 -1.02
CA ALA A 14 -12.86 2.87 -2.38
C ALA A 14 -12.75 4.41 -2.38
N ARG A 15 -13.38 5.08 -1.41
CA ARG A 15 -13.29 6.54 -1.24
C ARG A 15 -11.89 6.98 -0.87
N VAL A 16 -11.26 6.35 0.12
CA VAL A 16 -9.88 6.64 0.51
C VAL A 16 -8.95 6.43 -0.68
N HIS A 17 -9.11 5.33 -1.40
CA HIS A 17 -8.28 5.01 -2.56
C HIS A 17 -8.38 6.08 -3.64
N ALA A 18 -9.59 6.40 -4.10
CA ALA A 18 -9.81 7.38 -5.17
C ALA A 18 -9.32 8.79 -4.77
N THR A 19 -9.61 9.23 -3.55
CA THR A 19 -9.20 10.54 -3.05
C THR A 19 -7.69 10.64 -2.90
N SER A 20 -7.08 9.70 -2.17
CA SER A 20 -5.62 9.71 -1.94
C SER A 20 -4.82 9.52 -3.23
N TRP A 21 -5.35 8.73 -4.18
CA TRP A 21 -4.75 8.56 -5.49
C TRP A 21 -4.68 9.88 -6.24
N ARG A 22 -5.79 10.59 -6.34
CA ARG A 22 -5.85 11.89 -7.00
C ARG A 22 -4.96 12.93 -6.31
N GLU A 23 -5.01 13.02 -4.99
CA GLU A 23 -4.19 13.95 -4.20
C GLU A 23 -2.68 13.67 -4.38
N THR A 24 -2.30 12.40 -4.46
CA THR A 24 -0.89 11.99 -4.57
C THR A 24 -0.32 12.20 -5.95
N TYR A 25 -1.11 11.88 -6.99
CA TYR A 25 -0.60 11.79 -8.36
C TYR A 25 -0.98 12.94 -9.27
N ALA A 26 -1.78 13.91 -8.80
CA ALA A 26 -2.01 15.15 -9.52
C ALA A 26 -0.68 15.84 -9.85
N GLY A 27 -0.44 16.10 -11.14
CA GLY A 27 0.82 16.66 -11.63
C GLY A 27 1.99 15.66 -11.77
N LEU A 28 1.85 14.42 -11.31
CA LEU A 28 2.85 13.37 -11.48
C LEU A 28 2.48 12.36 -12.57
N LEU A 29 1.19 12.16 -12.80
CA LEU A 29 0.66 11.28 -13.83
C LEU A 29 -0.34 12.04 -14.73
N PRO A 30 -0.52 11.62 -15.99
CA PRO A 30 -1.55 12.18 -16.87
C PRO A 30 -2.97 11.97 -16.30
N GLU A 31 -3.85 12.96 -16.49
CA GLU A 31 -5.24 12.90 -15.97
C GLU A 31 -6.01 11.63 -16.40
N PRO A 32 -5.92 11.12 -17.65
CA PRO A 32 -6.57 9.85 -18.00
C PRO A 32 -6.10 8.66 -17.18
N VAL A 33 -4.83 8.64 -16.76
CA VAL A 33 -4.27 7.59 -15.90
C VAL A 33 -4.81 7.73 -14.48
N ILE A 34 -4.89 8.96 -13.97
CA ILE A 34 -5.46 9.26 -12.64
C ILE A 34 -6.93 8.84 -12.60
N ALA A 35 -7.71 9.13 -13.64
CA ALA A 35 -9.13 8.81 -13.73
C ALA A 35 -9.45 7.30 -13.70
N ASN A 36 -8.45 6.42 -13.96
CA ASN A 36 -8.64 4.97 -13.86
C ASN A 36 -8.86 4.48 -12.41
N VAL A 37 -8.56 5.30 -11.42
CA VAL A 37 -8.76 5.00 -10.00
C VAL A 37 -9.88 5.88 -9.42
N ALA A 38 -10.94 6.11 -10.19
CA ALA A 38 -12.15 6.77 -9.70
C ALA A 38 -12.95 5.85 -8.76
N TYR A 39 -13.75 6.45 -7.86
CA TYR A 39 -14.55 5.72 -6.88
C TYR A 39 -15.44 4.64 -7.53
N GLU A 40 -16.15 4.99 -8.59
CA GLU A 40 -17.09 4.11 -9.31
C GLU A 40 -16.39 2.90 -9.94
N ARG A 41 -15.11 3.05 -10.29
CA ARG A 41 -14.29 1.97 -10.87
C ARG A 41 -13.63 1.09 -9.81
N THR A 42 -13.31 1.65 -8.65
CA THR A 42 -12.61 0.94 -7.59
C THR A 42 -13.55 0.20 -6.65
N LEU A 43 -14.75 0.72 -6.40
CA LEU A 43 -15.72 0.12 -5.49
C LEU A 43 -16.09 -1.34 -5.83
N PRO A 44 -16.44 -1.70 -7.09
CA PRO A 44 -16.73 -3.10 -7.42
C PRO A 44 -15.55 -4.02 -7.13
N ARG A 45 -14.33 -3.57 -7.42
CA ARG A 45 -13.11 -4.33 -7.18
C ARG A 45 -12.84 -4.56 -5.69
N TRP A 46 -13.14 -3.58 -4.84
CA TRP A 46 -13.00 -3.73 -3.39
C TRP A 46 -14.07 -4.65 -2.80
N ARG A 47 -15.31 -4.59 -3.30
CA ARG A 47 -16.37 -5.51 -2.91
C ARG A 47 -16.04 -6.97 -3.25
N GLU A 48 -15.39 -7.20 -4.40
CA GLU A 48 -14.95 -8.53 -4.82
C GLU A 48 -13.77 -9.06 -3.97
N ARG A 49 -12.86 -8.18 -3.52
CA ARG A 49 -11.68 -8.53 -2.74
C ARG A 49 -11.94 -8.72 -1.26
N LEU A 50 -13.06 -8.26 -0.75
CA LEU A 50 -13.40 -8.31 0.68
C LEU A 50 -14.44 -9.38 1.02
N PRO A 51 -14.25 -10.08 2.14
CA PRO A 51 -13.06 -10.04 2.98
C PRO A 51 -11.87 -10.75 2.33
N ALA A 52 -10.66 -10.25 2.56
CA ALA A 52 -9.46 -10.89 2.05
C ALA A 52 -9.19 -12.21 2.79
N THR A 53 -8.72 -13.22 2.04
CA THR A 53 -8.35 -14.53 2.59
C THR A 53 -6.84 -14.70 2.57
N ARG A 54 -6.30 -15.33 3.63
CA ARG A 54 -4.86 -15.62 3.71
C ARG A 54 -4.37 -16.35 2.46
N PRO A 55 -3.15 -16.06 1.99
CA PRO A 55 -2.11 -15.23 2.61
C PRO A 55 -2.27 -13.72 2.38
N GLN A 56 -3.32 -13.26 1.69
CA GLN A 56 -3.60 -11.84 1.51
C GLN A 56 -4.28 -11.24 2.75
N ALA A 57 -4.06 -9.93 2.97
CA ALA A 57 -4.74 -9.16 4.00
C ALA A 57 -5.07 -7.75 3.50
N ILE A 58 -6.26 -7.28 3.83
CA ILE A 58 -6.67 -5.89 3.64
C ILE A 58 -6.92 -5.31 5.03
N LEU A 59 -6.22 -4.24 5.33
CA LEU A 59 -6.21 -3.59 6.64
C LEU A 59 -6.77 -2.18 6.50
N VAL A 60 -7.54 -1.74 7.47
CA VAL A 60 -8.01 -0.36 7.58
C VAL A 60 -7.49 0.29 8.84
N TRP A 61 -7.25 1.59 8.75
CA TRP A 61 -6.80 2.41 9.86
C TRP A 61 -7.85 3.45 10.19
N ASP A 62 -8.14 3.51 11.51
CA ASP A 62 -9.02 4.45 12.17
C ASP A 62 -10.54 4.29 11.92
N GLN A 63 -11.35 5.05 12.67
CA GLN A 63 -12.80 5.14 12.48
C GLN A 63 -13.22 6.61 12.62
N PRO A 64 -13.73 7.24 11.55
CA PRO A 64 -13.97 6.66 10.21
C PRO A 64 -12.68 6.25 9.51
N VAL A 65 -12.76 5.33 8.56
CA VAL A 65 -11.60 4.81 7.82
C VAL A 65 -10.91 5.96 7.10
N ALA A 66 -9.67 6.26 7.50
CA ALA A 66 -8.83 7.32 6.95
C ALA A 66 -7.62 6.80 6.17
N GLY A 67 -7.40 5.49 6.19
CA GLY A 67 -6.33 4.83 5.44
C GLY A 67 -6.55 3.33 5.33
N PHE A 68 -5.87 2.70 4.39
CA PHE A 68 -5.87 1.25 4.23
C PHE A 68 -4.53 0.75 3.68
N ALA A 69 -4.27 -0.54 3.88
CA ALA A 69 -3.21 -1.29 3.21
C ALA A 69 -3.75 -2.61 2.66
N TYR A 70 -3.21 -3.05 1.54
CA TYR A 70 -3.48 -4.36 0.93
C TYR A 70 -2.15 -5.05 0.68
N CYS A 71 -1.96 -6.24 1.21
CA CYS A 71 -0.71 -6.99 1.12
C CYS A 71 -0.96 -8.49 0.88
N GLY A 72 0.08 -9.18 0.45
CA GLY A 72 0.03 -10.61 0.18
C GLY A 72 1.38 -11.13 -0.35
N PRO A 73 1.42 -12.33 -0.97
CA PRO A 73 2.61 -12.83 -1.63
C PRO A 73 3.08 -11.90 -2.73
N GLU A 74 4.38 -11.80 -2.90
CA GLU A 74 4.99 -11.08 -4.01
C GLU A 74 4.51 -11.68 -5.35
N ARG A 75 4.21 -10.82 -6.34
CA ARG A 75 3.45 -11.20 -7.54
C ARG A 75 4.30 -11.49 -8.78
N ASP A 76 5.54 -11.03 -8.80
CA ASP A 76 6.41 -11.10 -9.98
C ASP A 76 7.40 -12.28 -9.90
N GLY A 77 7.36 -13.08 -8.83
CA GLY A 77 8.27 -14.20 -8.60
C GLY A 77 9.68 -13.74 -8.23
N ASP A 78 9.82 -12.54 -7.72
CA ASP A 78 11.11 -11.96 -7.37
C ASP A 78 11.52 -12.31 -5.95
N THR A 79 12.48 -13.14 -5.86
CA THR A 79 13.15 -13.49 -4.61
C THR A 79 14.41 -12.64 -4.44
N PRO A 80 14.72 -12.17 -3.24
CA PRO A 80 14.41 -12.76 -1.93
C PRO A 80 13.21 -12.17 -1.19
N HIS A 81 12.48 -11.19 -1.76
CA HIS A 81 11.35 -10.55 -1.08
C HIS A 81 10.05 -11.30 -1.39
N ARG A 82 9.56 -12.11 -0.46
CA ARG A 82 8.43 -13.03 -0.68
C ARG A 82 7.06 -12.42 -0.44
N GLY A 83 6.97 -11.33 0.32
CA GLY A 83 5.75 -10.57 0.55
C GLY A 83 5.75 -9.26 -0.23
N GLU A 84 4.56 -8.70 -0.44
CA GLU A 84 4.40 -7.40 -1.11
C GLU A 84 3.26 -6.62 -0.47
N VAL A 85 3.49 -5.31 -0.28
CA VAL A 85 2.41 -4.37 -0.01
C VAL A 85 1.96 -3.80 -1.36
N TYR A 86 0.82 -4.28 -1.84
CA TYR A 86 0.26 -3.92 -3.15
C TYR A 86 -0.27 -2.50 -3.22
N ALA A 87 -0.80 -2.02 -2.08
CA ALA A 87 -1.36 -0.69 -1.95
C ALA A 87 -1.32 -0.23 -0.49
N ILE A 88 -0.97 1.04 -0.28
CA ILE A 88 -1.11 1.72 1.01
C ILE A 88 -1.46 3.18 0.74
N TYR A 89 -2.60 3.62 1.24
CA TYR A 89 -3.10 4.97 1.04
C TYR A 89 -3.71 5.53 2.32
N LEU A 90 -3.47 6.81 2.55
CA LEU A 90 -4.05 7.58 3.63
C LEU A 90 -4.56 8.90 3.07
N LEU A 91 -5.72 9.33 3.53
CA LEU A 91 -6.19 10.69 3.30
C LEU A 91 -5.18 11.70 3.86
N ALA A 92 -5.06 12.86 3.21
CA ALA A 92 -4.12 13.90 3.62
C ALA A 92 -4.26 14.28 5.10
N ALA A 93 -5.50 14.37 5.61
CA ALA A 93 -5.79 14.65 7.01
C ALA A 93 -5.27 13.57 8.00
N GLY A 94 -5.06 12.34 7.55
CA GLY A 94 -4.52 11.23 8.34
C GLY A 94 -3.00 11.08 8.26
N GLN A 95 -2.36 11.82 7.37
CA GLN A 95 -0.91 11.74 7.20
C GLN A 95 -0.18 12.47 8.36
N GLY A 96 1.00 11.95 8.72
CA GLY A 96 1.77 12.50 9.85
C GLY A 96 1.31 12.04 11.24
N SER A 97 0.15 11.34 11.35
CA SER A 97 -0.40 10.83 12.63
C SER A 97 0.10 9.44 13.03
N GLY A 98 1.06 8.88 12.29
CA GLY A 98 1.57 7.53 12.52
C GLY A 98 0.75 6.40 11.86
N GLY A 99 -0.37 6.71 11.21
CA GLY A 99 -1.23 5.71 10.55
C GLY A 99 -0.52 4.87 9.51
N GLY A 100 0.29 5.48 8.65
CA GLY A 100 1.08 4.76 7.64
C GLY A 100 2.07 3.77 8.25
N ARG A 101 2.79 4.18 9.30
CA ARG A 101 3.71 3.31 10.04
C ARG A 101 2.99 2.10 10.63
N ARG A 102 1.83 2.33 11.24
CA ARG A 102 1.00 1.27 11.84
C ARG A 102 0.47 0.30 10.77
N LEU A 103 0.02 0.80 9.63
CA LEU A 103 -0.41 -0.02 8.50
C LEU A 103 0.74 -0.88 7.96
N MET A 104 1.94 -0.31 7.76
CA MET A 104 3.11 -1.07 7.31
C MET A 104 3.53 -2.14 8.32
N ALA A 105 3.58 -1.81 9.61
CA ALA A 105 3.92 -2.75 10.66
C ALA A 105 2.92 -3.91 10.76
N GLU A 106 1.62 -3.62 10.65
CA GLU A 106 0.59 -4.65 10.69
C GLU A 106 0.58 -5.50 9.41
N SER A 107 0.83 -4.91 8.23
CA SER A 107 1.04 -5.66 6.99
C SER A 107 2.18 -6.66 7.14
N ALA A 108 3.32 -6.22 7.69
CA ALA A 108 4.46 -7.08 7.97
C ALA A 108 4.12 -8.22 8.95
N ARG A 109 3.26 -7.96 9.97
CA ARG A 109 2.80 -9.02 10.89
C ARG A 109 1.90 -10.04 10.18
N ARG A 110 0.97 -9.59 9.33
CA ARG A 110 0.08 -10.49 8.57
C ARG A 110 0.87 -11.35 7.60
N LEU A 111 1.82 -10.77 6.88
CA LEU A 111 2.72 -11.51 5.99
C LEU A 111 3.54 -12.54 6.76
N ALA A 112 4.18 -12.15 7.86
CA ALA A 112 4.97 -13.06 8.69
C ALA A 112 4.13 -14.20 9.28
N ALA A 113 2.88 -13.96 9.67
CA ALA A 113 1.95 -15.00 10.14
C ALA A 113 1.60 -16.04 9.04
N SER A 114 1.89 -15.72 7.78
CA SER A 114 1.77 -16.62 6.62
C SER A 114 3.13 -17.15 6.13
N GLY A 115 4.21 -16.96 6.92
CA GLY A 115 5.55 -17.41 6.58
C GLY A 115 6.32 -16.48 5.62
N LEU A 116 5.81 -15.28 5.34
CA LEU A 116 6.41 -14.28 4.46
C LEU A 116 7.13 -13.23 5.32
N THR A 117 8.38 -13.48 5.70
CA THR A 117 9.15 -12.66 6.64
C THR A 117 9.97 -11.56 5.98
N SER A 118 10.03 -11.53 4.67
CA SER A 118 10.59 -10.47 3.83
C SER A 118 9.49 -9.86 2.97
N MET A 119 9.61 -8.57 2.62
CA MET A 119 8.60 -7.92 1.77
C MET A 119 9.19 -6.79 0.94
N LEU A 120 8.45 -6.38 -0.09
CA LEU A 120 8.72 -5.18 -0.87
C LEU A 120 7.45 -4.34 -1.07
N VAL A 121 7.65 -3.13 -1.56
CA VAL A 121 6.60 -2.22 -2.02
C VAL A 121 7.08 -1.50 -3.27
N TRP A 122 6.19 -1.33 -4.24
CA TRP A 122 6.44 -0.50 -5.41
C TRP A 122 5.84 0.88 -5.22
N VAL A 123 6.57 1.91 -5.63
CA VAL A 123 6.15 3.31 -5.52
C VAL A 123 6.59 4.08 -6.76
N LEU A 124 5.76 5.02 -7.23
CA LEU A 124 6.13 5.89 -8.35
C LEU A 124 7.45 6.60 -8.06
N ALA A 125 8.41 6.54 -8.99
CA ALA A 125 9.75 7.12 -8.82
C ALA A 125 9.70 8.63 -8.48
N ALA A 126 8.74 9.35 -9.04
CA ALA A 126 8.49 10.76 -8.78
C ALA A 126 7.81 11.05 -7.44
N ASN A 127 7.29 10.04 -6.72
CA ASN A 127 6.67 10.22 -5.41
C ASN A 127 7.73 10.25 -4.29
N HIS A 128 8.53 11.32 -4.26
CA HIS A 128 9.62 11.48 -3.29
C HIS A 128 9.17 11.40 -1.83
N ARG A 129 7.94 11.85 -1.55
CA ARG A 129 7.38 11.78 -0.19
C ARG A 129 7.21 10.35 0.29
N ALA A 130 6.59 9.50 -0.53
CA ALA A 130 6.41 8.09 -0.17
C ALA A 130 7.74 7.34 -0.15
N ARG A 131 8.66 7.65 -1.05
CA ARG A 131 10.01 7.08 -1.04
C ARG A 131 10.72 7.37 0.28
N GLY A 132 10.77 8.64 0.70
CA GLY A 132 11.35 9.03 2.00
C GLY A 132 10.66 8.37 3.20
N PHE A 133 9.35 8.14 3.12
CA PHE A 133 8.62 7.39 4.15
C PHE A 133 9.10 5.93 4.24
N TYR A 134 9.27 5.23 3.10
CA TYR A 134 9.77 3.85 3.12
C TYR A 134 11.22 3.76 3.59
N GLU A 135 12.08 4.68 3.18
CA GLU A 135 13.47 4.80 3.64
C GLU A 135 13.54 5.02 5.15
N HIS A 136 12.69 5.91 5.69
CA HIS A 136 12.58 6.15 7.13
C HIS A 136 12.13 4.90 7.92
N LEU A 137 11.36 4.02 7.30
CA LEU A 137 10.97 2.73 7.86
C LEU A 137 12.03 1.63 7.69
N GLY A 138 13.23 1.97 7.21
CA GLY A 138 14.32 1.02 6.98
C GLY A 138 14.20 0.23 5.68
N GLY A 139 13.34 0.65 4.77
CA GLY A 139 13.27 0.10 3.41
C GLY A 139 14.53 0.45 2.61
N VAL A 140 15.09 -0.54 1.93
CA VAL A 140 16.26 -0.39 1.07
C VAL A 140 15.80 -0.31 -0.38
N TYR A 141 16.30 0.66 -1.14
CA TYR A 141 16.09 0.72 -2.58
C TYR A 141 16.60 -0.56 -3.25
N LEU A 142 15.77 -1.18 -4.06
CA LEU A 142 16.12 -2.42 -4.76
C LEU A 142 16.40 -2.19 -6.24
N ARG A 143 15.43 -1.64 -6.96
CA ARG A 143 15.48 -1.42 -8.42
C ARG A 143 14.34 -0.54 -8.89
N GLU A 144 14.39 -0.16 -10.15
CA GLU A 144 13.31 0.53 -10.85
C GLU A 144 12.83 -0.25 -12.07
N ARG A 145 11.63 0.04 -12.53
CA ARG A 145 11.06 -0.46 -13.78
C ARG A 145 10.02 0.52 -14.35
N PRO A 146 9.67 0.41 -15.63
CA PRO A 146 8.50 1.11 -16.15
C PRO A 146 7.25 0.72 -15.37
N LEU A 147 6.39 1.71 -15.07
CA LEU A 147 5.08 1.47 -14.42
C LEU A 147 4.20 0.55 -15.30
N GLY A 148 4.41 0.57 -16.63
CA GLY A 148 3.77 -0.36 -17.55
C GLY A 148 2.28 -0.08 -17.82
N TRP A 149 1.76 1.07 -17.39
CA TRP A 149 0.38 1.43 -17.62
C TRP A 149 0.20 2.19 -18.93
N PRO A 150 -0.87 1.93 -19.68
CA PRO A 150 -1.15 2.69 -20.90
C PRO A 150 -1.28 4.19 -20.60
N GLY A 151 -0.65 5.01 -21.47
CA GLY A 151 -0.76 6.47 -21.40
C GLY A 151 0.29 7.16 -20.50
N THR A 152 1.31 6.44 -20.04
CA THR A 152 2.42 7.03 -19.28
C THR A 152 3.71 6.24 -19.44
N ASP A 153 4.85 6.95 -19.48
CA ASP A 153 6.21 6.38 -19.43
C ASP A 153 6.82 6.49 -18.02
N ALA A 154 5.99 6.71 -17.01
CA ALA A 154 6.43 6.86 -15.64
C ALA A 154 7.15 5.59 -15.15
N LEU A 155 8.11 5.80 -14.26
CA LEU A 155 8.86 4.73 -13.60
C LEU A 155 8.33 4.51 -12.18
N GLU A 156 8.42 3.27 -11.71
CA GLU A 156 8.25 2.92 -10.31
C GLU A 156 9.52 2.30 -9.75
N VAL A 157 9.73 2.47 -8.46
CA VAL A 157 10.89 1.95 -7.72
C VAL A 157 10.43 1.02 -6.61
N ALA A 158 11.20 -0.04 -6.35
CA ALA A 158 10.94 -0.97 -5.27
C ALA A 158 11.79 -0.62 -4.05
N TYR A 159 11.16 -0.64 -2.89
CA TYR A 159 11.81 -0.66 -1.58
C TYR A 159 11.53 -1.98 -0.89
N GLY A 160 12.56 -2.59 -0.27
CA GLY A 160 12.45 -3.90 0.34
C GLY A 160 12.99 -3.99 1.74
N TRP A 161 12.46 -4.94 2.48
CA TRP A 161 12.89 -5.38 3.80
C TRP A 161 13.20 -6.87 3.72
N ALA A 162 14.49 -7.22 3.80
CA ALA A 162 14.94 -8.63 3.80
C ALA A 162 14.46 -9.36 5.07
N ASP A 163 14.32 -8.62 6.17
CA ASP A 163 13.72 -9.07 7.43
C ASP A 163 12.79 -7.97 7.96
N THR A 164 11.54 -8.32 8.21
CA THR A 164 10.52 -7.40 8.70
C THR A 164 10.45 -7.28 10.22
N THR A 165 11.35 -7.91 10.98
CA THR A 165 11.30 -7.96 12.45
C THR A 165 11.34 -6.57 13.08
N ALA A 166 12.24 -5.70 12.65
CA ALA A 166 12.34 -4.33 13.16
C ALA A 166 11.07 -3.51 12.85
N LEU A 167 10.50 -3.66 11.64
CA LEU A 167 9.28 -2.99 11.25
C LEU A 167 8.08 -3.42 12.10
N ARG A 168 7.97 -4.72 12.40
CA ARG A 168 6.92 -5.29 13.26
C ARG A 168 7.00 -4.81 14.70
N SER A 169 8.21 -4.60 15.21
CA SER A 169 8.46 -4.15 16.59
C SER A 169 8.21 -2.65 16.78
N GLY A 170 8.41 -1.85 15.76
CA GLY A 170 8.29 -0.39 15.80
C GLY A 170 6.85 0.16 15.87
N ALA A 171 5.83 -0.68 15.92
CA ALA A 171 4.43 -0.26 16.03
C ALA A 171 3.97 -0.03 17.48
N ALA A 172 4.82 -0.27 18.47
CA ALA A 172 4.50 -0.18 19.90
C ALA A 172 4.90 1.18 20.54
N GLY A 173 5.10 2.23 19.73
CA GLY A 173 5.37 3.57 20.20
C GLY A 173 4.32 4.59 19.75
#